data_0a7e5784e380bd8bc1ac87bf00fc1c8d
#
_entry.id   0a7e5784e380bd8bc1ac87bf00fc1c8d
#
_cell.length_a   1.000
_cell.length_b   1.000
_cell.length_c   1.000
_cell.angle_alpha   90.00
_cell.angle_beta   90.00
_cell.angle_gamma   90.00
#
_symmetry.space_group_name_H-M   'P 1'
#
loop_
_entity.id
_entity.type
_entity.pdbx_description
1 polymer ?
#
loop_
_entity_poly.entity_id
_entity_poly.type
_entity_poly.pdbx_seq_one_letter_code
_entity_poly.pdbx_strand_id
1 'polypeptide(L)'
;MKNIKRVSWVASNNVFLEYDIIKKHKLSFDKALNKFGIGEDQLFFLKLNNYGYKIYWCDAVKVTEDTHKHRANLNWLIKRSFRLGVLGHYIDMNIHGRLTGFIINYLKCIYYFSKAFSYIFLFFNIKFQVQILNYFSRFYGRLVGPFVFKKIDFFRK
;
A
#
# COMPACT_ATOMS: atom_id res chain seq x y z
N MET A 1 -9.75 -24.99 -14.62
CA MET A 1 -9.72 -24.04 -13.49
C MET A 1 -9.65 -22.63 -14.07
N LYS A 2 -10.76 -21.93 -14.14
CA LYS A 2 -10.82 -20.57 -14.68
C LYS A 2 -10.37 -19.59 -13.60
N ASN A 3 -9.40 -18.72 -13.93
CA ASN A 3 -9.01 -17.50 -13.21
C ASN A 3 -8.25 -17.65 -11.89
N ILE A 4 -7.14 -18.39 -11.89
CA ILE A 4 -6.10 -18.26 -10.87
C ILE A 4 -5.00 -17.36 -11.41
N LYS A 5 -4.72 -16.23 -10.74
CA LYS A 5 -3.71 -15.25 -11.16
C LYS A 5 -2.69 -15.05 -10.05
N ARG A 6 -1.41 -15.11 -10.39
CA ARG A 6 -0.34 -14.77 -9.43
C ARG A 6 -0.37 -13.27 -9.13
N VAL A 7 -0.29 -12.93 -7.84
CA VAL A 7 -0.24 -11.55 -7.33
C VAL A 7 0.95 -11.39 -6.39
N SER A 8 1.41 -10.17 -6.18
CA SER A 8 2.54 -9.88 -5.29
C SER A 8 2.12 -9.69 -3.84
N TRP A 9 0.89 -9.28 -3.60
CA TRP A 9 0.30 -9.10 -2.28
C TRP A 9 -1.23 -9.13 -2.36
N VAL A 10 -1.89 -9.33 -1.22
CA VAL A 10 -3.35 -9.32 -1.07
C VAL A 10 -3.74 -8.61 0.23
N ALA A 11 -5.02 -8.23 0.34
CA ALA A 11 -5.59 -7.81 1.61
C ALA A 11 -5.87 -9.04 2.49
N SER A 12 -5.75 -8.91 3.80
CA SER A 12 -5.86 -10.03 4.75
C SER A 12 -7.29 -10.49 5.04
N ASN A 13 -8.31 -9.80 4.54
CA ASN A 13 -9.72 -10.05 4.82
C ASN A 13 -10.28 -11.35 4.22
N ASN A 14 -9.62 -11.94 3.21
CA ASN A 14 -10.03 -13.20 2.59
C ASN A 14 -8.81 -13.95 2.05
N VAL A 15 -8.05 -14.60 2.95
CA VAL A 15 -6.80 -15.30 2.62
C VAL A 15 -6.71 -16.62 3.36
N PHE A 16 -6.30 -17.67 2.65
CA PHE A 16 -5.83 -18.91 3.23
C PHE A 16 -4.30 -18.92 3.21
N LEU A 17 -3.69 -19.20 4.34
CA LEU A 17 -2.26 -19.25 4.51
C LEU A 17 -1.88 -20.46 5.36
N GLU A 18 -0.87 -21.21 4.90
CA GLU A 18 -0.31 -22.32 5.65
C GLU A 18 0.41 -21.82 6.91
N TYR A 19 0.00 -22.31 8.07
CA TYR A 19 0.49 -21.81 9.36
C TYR A 19 1.99 -22.04 9.59
N ASP A 20 2.52 -23.15 9.08
CA ASP A 20 3.94 -23.51 9.23
C ASP A 20 4.87 -22.50 8.53
N ILE A 21 4.39 -21.82 7.48
CA ILE A 21 5.12 -20.72 6.84
C ILE A 21 5.32 -19.57 7.82
N ILE A 22 4.29 -19.22 8.58
CA ILE A 22 4.34 -18.16 9.59
C ILE A 22 5.37 -18.51 10.68
N LYS A 23 5.32 -19.75 11.18
CA LYS A 23 6.26 -20.24 12.21
C LYS A 23 7.69 -20.26 11.70
N LYS A 24 7.92 -20.83 10.52
CA LYS A 24 9.25 -20.97 9.90
C LYS A 24 9.97 -19.64 9.78
N HIS A 25 9.28 -18.59 9.34
CA HIS A 25 9.86 -17.28 9.09
C HIS A 25 9.61 -16.29 10.23
N LYS A 26 8.99 -16.70 11.33
CA LYS A 26 8.61 -15.85 12.48
C LYS A 26 7.87 -14.59 12.01
N LEU A 27 6.97 -14.75 11.03
CA LEU A 27 6.27 -13.63 10.42
C LEU A 27 5.21 -13.07 11.36
N SER A 28 5.14 -11.75 11.39
CA SER A 28 4.09 -11.01 12.09
C SER A 28 3.76 -9.72 11.34
N PHE A 29 2.59 -9.18 11.59
CA PHE A 29 2.25 -7.83 11.14
C PHE A 29 3.14 -6.80 11.82
N ASP A 30 3.60 -5.81 11.06
CA ASP A 30 4.51 -4.79 11.58
C ASP A 30 3.76 -3.78 12.46
N LYS A 31 4.07 -3.80 13.76
CA LYS A 31 3.46 -2.92 14.76
C LYS A 31 3.66 -1.42 14.48
N ALA A 32 4.70 -1.03 13.71
CA ALA A 32 4.88 0.36 13.32
C ALA A 32 3.76 0.88 12.41
N LEU A 33 3.09 -0.03 11.68
CA LEU A 33 2.00 0.29 10.78
C LEU A 33 0.63 0.40 11.47
N ASN A 34 0.49 -0.13 12.69
CA ASN A 34 -0.78 -0.09 13.43
C ASN A 34 -1.34 1.33 13.60
N LYS A 35 -0.46 2.34 13.76
CA LYS A 35 -0.86 3.75 13.89
C LYS A 35 -1.56 4.29 12.64
N PHE A 36 -1.35 3.68 11.49
CA PHE A 36 -1.91 4.13 10.22
C PHE A 36 -3.20 3.38 9.86
N GLY A 37 -3.43 2.20 10.48
CA GLY A 37 -4.60 1.34 10.23
C GLY A 37 -4.71 0.82 8.79
N ILE A 38 -3.59 0.78 8.06
CA ILE A 38 -3.48 0.26 6.68
C ILE A 38 -2.03 -0.11 6.38
N GLY A 39 -1.81 -1.07 5.46
CA GLY A 39 -0.50 -1.37 4.87
C GLY A 39 0.26 -2.50 5.57
N GLU A 40 -0.16 -2.93 6.74
CA GLU A 40 0.40 -4.06 7.47
C GLU A 40 0.29 -5.37 6.69
N ASP A 41 -0.85 -5.61 6.07
CA ASP A 41 -1.10 -6.75 5.19
C ASP A 41 -0.24 -6.69 3.93
N GLN A 42 -0.15 -5.52 3.28
CA GLN A 42 0.69 -5.35 2.11
C GLN A 42 2.16 -5.70 2.41
N LEU A 43 2.72 -5.17 3.50
CA LEU A 43 4.10 -5.46 3.90
C LEU A 43 4.29 -6.93 4.24
N PHE A 44 3.33 -7.54 4.95
CA PHE A 44 3.37 -8.95 5.32
C PHE A 44 3.43 -9.85 4.09
N PHE A 45 2.53 -9.68 3.13
CA PHE A 45 2.49 -10.51 1.92
C PHE A 45 3.64 -10.23 0.95
N LEU A 46 4.16 -9.01 0.88
CA LEU A 46 5.37 -8.72 0.13
C LEU A 46 6.60 -9.41 0.73
N LYS A 47 6.71 -9.49 2.06
CA LYS A 47 7.77 -10.29 2.72
C LYS A 47 7.63 -11.77 2.38
N LEU A 48 6.42 -12.33 2.40
CA LEU A 48 6.18 -13.72 1.98
C LEU A 48 6.64 -13.96 0.53
N ASN A 49 6.31 -13.06 -0.36
CA ASN A 49 6.73 -13.16 -1.76
C ASN A 49 8.27 -13.09 -1.90
N ASN A 50 8.96 -12.27 -1.10
CA ASN A 50 10.42 -12.22 -1.06
C ASN A 50 11.07 -13.50 -0.51
N TYR A 51 10.40 -14.25 0.36
CA TYR A 51 10.81 -15.59 0.77
C TYR A 51 10.57 -16.68 -0.29
N GLY A 52 10.08 -16.30 -1.48
CA GLY A 52 9.83 -17.19 -2.60
C GLY A 52 8.44 -17.84 -2.62
N TYR A 53 7.57 -17.54 -1.66
CA TYR A 53 6.19 -18.06 -1.66
C TYR A 53 5.35 -17.36 -2.70
N LYS A 54 4.59 -18.13 -3.47
CA LYS A 54 3.71 -17.62 -4.53
C LYS A 54 2.32 -17.39 -3.96
N ILE A 55 1.78 -16.20 -4.20
CA ILE A 55 0.44 -15.81 -3.80
C ILE A 55 -0.46 -15.85 -5.03
N TYR A 56 -1.63 -16.48 -4.89
CA TYR A 56 -2.56 -16.62 -5.99
C TYR A 56 -3.92 -16.02 -5.63
N TRP A 57 -4.45 -15.25 -6.55
CA TRP A 57 -5.83 -14.79 -6.52
C TRP A 57 -6.75 -15.86 -7.12
N CYS A 58 -7.88 -16.13 -6.47
CA CYS A 58 -8.89 -17.08 -6.95
C CYS A 58 -10.26 -16.38 -7.02
N ASP A 59 -10.79 -16.19 -8.23
CA ASP A 59 -12.07 -15.50 -8.44
C ASP A 59 -13.29 -16.29 -7.91
N ALA A 60 -13.13 -17.58 -7.65
CA ALA A 60 -14.21 -18.42 -7.10
C ALA A 60 -14.48 -18.17 -5.61
N VAL A 61 -13.47 -17.66 -4.89
CA VAL A 61 -13.58 -17.38 -3.44
C VAL A 61 -13.95 -15.93 -3.24
N LYS A 62 -15.22 -15.69 -2.92
CA LYS A 62 -15.77 -14.33 -2.79
C LYS A 62 -16.25 -14.10 -1.36
N VAL A 63 -15.96 -12.92 -0.84
CA VAL A 63 -16.55 -12.38 0.38
C VAL A 63 -17.21 -11.04 0.07
N THR A 64 -18.29 -10.74 0.75
CA THR A 64 -18.96 -9.45 0.67
C THR A 64 -18.59 -8.64 1.91
N GLU A 65 -18.18 -7.40 1.70
CA GLU A 65 -17.87 -6.45 2.78
C GLU A 65 -18.75 -5.22 2.66
N ASP A 66 -19.45 -4.88 3.74
CA ASP A 66 -20.24 -3.66 3.80
C ASP A 66 -19.34 -2.46 4.03
N THR A 67 -19.37 -1.53 3.09
CA THR A 67 -18.61 -0.29 3.21
C THR A 67 -19.41 0.74 4.00
N HIS A 68 -18.92 1.09 5.18
CA HIS A 68 -19.53 2.13 6.00
C HIS A 68 -19.60 3.47 5.26
N LYS A 69 -20.72 4.20 5.40
CA LYS A 69 -20.98 5.49 4.73
C LYS A 69 -19.87 6.53 4.94
N HIS A 70 -19.21 6.53 6.11
CA HIS A 70 -18.10 7.44 6.39
C HIS A 70 -16.85 7.20 5.54
N ARG A 71 -16.73 6.02 4.88
CA ARG A 71 -15.65 5.71 3.92
C ARG A 71 -15.98 6.12 2.49
N ALA A 72 -17.25 6.45 2.20
CA ALA A 72 -17.75 6.80 0.88
C ALA A 72 -17.75 8.32 0.64
N ASN A 73 -16.70 9.04 1.06
CA ASN A 73 -16.58 10.48 0.83
C ASN A 73 -15.15 10.87 0.40
N LEU A 74 -15.06 12.01 -0.27
CA LEU A 74 -13.81 12.51 -0.85
C LEU A 74 -12.73 12.77 0.20
N ASN A 75 -13.08 13.34 1.35
CA ASN A 75 -12.12 13.63 2.42
C ASN A 75 -11.46 12.35 2.96
N TRP A 76 -12.26 11.29 3.14
CA TRP A 76 -11.72 9.98 3.52
C TRP A 76 -10.79 9.42 2.46
N LEU A 77 -11.15 9.52 1.18
CA LEU A 77 -10.33 9.05 0.06
C LEU A 77 -8.97 9.78 0.02
N ILE A 78 -8.97 11.11 0.16
CA ILE A 78 -7.75 11.94 0.19
C ILE A 78 -6.85 11.52 1.37
N LYS A 79 -7.41 11.43 2.58
CA LYS A 79 -6.68 11.01 3.78
C LYS A 79 -6.12 9.59 3.65
N ARG A 80 -6.90 8.65 3.08
CA ARG A 80 -6.44 7.28 2.80
C ARG A 80 -5.30 7.28 1.79
N SER A 81 -5.43 8.03 0.70
CA SER A 81 -4.42 8.12 -0.36
C SER A 81 -3.10 8.73 0.15
N PHE A 82 -3.19 9.76 0.97
CA PHE A 82 -2.03 10.34 1.65
C PHE A 82 -1.33 9.30 2.54
N ARG A 83 -2.08 8.59 3.41
CA ARG A 83 -1.52 7.54 4.25
C ARG A 83 -0.87 6.42 3.43
N LEU A 84 -1.48 5.98 2.32
CA LEU A 84 -0.89 5.01 1.41
C LEU A 84 0.42 5.53 0.77
N GLY A 85 0.53 6.83 0.52
CA GLY A 85 1.78 7.46 0.10
C GLY A 85 2.87 7.36 1.17
N VAL A 86 2.57 7.79 2.39
CA VAL A 86 3.49 7.73 3.55
C VAL A 86 3.99 6.30 3.78
N LEU A 87 3.05 5.34 3.84
CA LEU A 87 3.37 3.93 4.06
C LEU A 87 4.15 3.31 2.92
N GLY A 88 3.88 3.74 1.68
CA GLY A 88 4.57 3.24 0.51
C GLY A 88 6.08 3.48 0.60
N HIS A 89 6.54 4.60 1.16
CA HIS A 89 7.95 4.82 1.46
C HIS A 89 8.50 3.75 2.43
N TYR A 90 7.84 3.54 3.55
CA TYR A 90 8.25 2.57 4.56
C TYR A 90 8.32 1.14 4.01
N ILE A 91 7.30 0.75 3.24
CA ILE A 91 7.24 -0.57 2.59
C ILE A 91 8.40 -0.75 1.63
N ASP A 92 8.67 0.23 0.76
CA ASP A 92 9.77 0.15 -0.22
C ASP A 92 11.13 0.00 0.47
N MET A 93 11.36 0.71 1.59
CA MET A 93 12.58 0.58 2.39
C MET A 93 12.73 -0.80 3.03
N ASN A 94 11.63 -1.37 3.55
CA ASN A 94 11.65 -2.69 4.19
C ASN A 94 11.82 -3.85 3.20
N ILE A 95 11.33 -3.69 1.96
CA ILE A 95 11.35 -4.74 0.94
C ILE A 95 12.65 -4.72 0.14
N HIS A 96 13.16 -3.54 -0.21
CA HIS A 96 14.29 -3.38 -1.13
C HIS A 96 15.57 -2.88 -0.47
N GLY A 97 15.54 -2.63 0.86
CA GLY A 97 16.64 -2.02 1.58
C GLY A 97 16.68 -0.49 1.42
N ARG A 98 17.55 0.16 2.19
CA ARG A 98 17.55 1.63 2.32
C ARG A 98 17.78 2.36 1.01
N LEU A 99 18.89 2.08 0.32
CA LEU A 99 19.28 2.81 -0.89
C LEU A 99 18.29 2.56 -2.04
N THR A 100 18.05 1.28 -2.35
CA THR A 100 17.14 0.89 -3.44
C THR A 100 15.71 1.33 -3.15
N GLY A 101 15.24 1.17 -1.92
CA GLY A 101 13.90 1.61 -1.49
C GLY A 101 13.73 3.12 -1.62
N PHE A 102 14.78 3.91 -1.32
CA PHE A 102 14.78 5.36 -1.52
C PHE A 102 14.65 5.73 -3.00
N ILE A 103 15.44 5.11 -3.87
CA ILE A 103 15.35 5.33 -5.32
C ILE A 103 13.95 4.98 -5.84
N ILE A 104 13.42 3.80 -5.47
CA ILE A 104 12.07 3.36 -5.86
C ILE A 104 11.01 4.36 -5.36
N ASN A 105 11.15 4.86 -4.14
CA ASN A 105 10.22 5.84 -3.60
C ASN A 105 10.19 7.13 -4.45
N TYR A 106 11.35 7.63 -4.88
CA TYR A 106 11.42 8.82 -5.75
C TYR A 106 10.87 8.56 -7.14
N LEU A 107 11.17 7.42 -7.75
CA LEU A 107 10.58 7.04 -9.05
C LEU A 107 9.05 6.97 -8.97
N LYS A 108 8.52 6.44 -7.86
CA LYS A 108 7.07 6.42 -7.61
C LYS A 108 6.51 7.83 -7.33
N CYS A 109 7.28 8.74 -6.73
CA CYS A 109 6.88 10.15 -6.63
C CYS A 109 6.70 10.77 -8.02
N ILE A 110 7.69 10.61 -8.88
CA ILE A 110 7.63 11.10 -10.27
C ILE A 110 6.41 10.50 -10.99
N TYR A 111 6.20 9.20 -10.87
CA TYR A 111 5.04 8.51 -11.45
C TYR A 111 3.71 9.11 -10.98
N TYR A 112 3.51 9.29 -9.66
CA TYR A 112 2.25 9.82 -9.14
C TYR A 112 2.03 11.28 -9.53
N PHE A 113 3.09 12.08 -9.53
CA PHE A 113 3.04 13.45 -10.01
C PHE A 113 2.66 13.53 -11.50
N SER A 114 3.34 12.77 -12.36
CA SER A 114 3.05 12.72 -13.80
C SER A 114 1.62 12.26 -14.09
N LYS A 115 1.12 11.27 -13.33
CA LYS A 115 -0.28 10.81 -13.43
C LYS A 115 -1.26 11.90 -13.00
N ALA A 116 -1.02 12.58 -11.90
CA ALA A 116 -1.87 13.70 -11.49
C ALA A 116 -1.89 14.81 -12.57
N PHE A 117 -0.72 15.14 -13.11
CA PHE A 117 -0.58 16.14 -14.16
C PHE A 117 -1.29 15.74 -15.46
N SER A 118 -1.17 14.48 -15.89
CA SER A 118 -1.84 14.01 -17.13
C SER A 118 -3.37 14.09 -17.05
N TYR A 119 -3.96 13.97 -15.87
CA TYR A 119 -5.40 14.11 -15.69
C TYR A 119 -5.89 15.57 -15.63
N ILE A 120 -5.00 16.55 -15.48
CA ILE A 120 -5.38 17.98 -15.46
C ILE A 120 -6.05 18.39 -16.78
N PHE A 121 -5.61 17.84 -17.90
CA PHE A 121 -6.23 18.11 -19.21
C PHE A 121 -7.67 17.56 -19.33
N LEU A 122 -8.06 16.68 -18.42
CA LEU A 122 -9.40 16.05 -18.37
C LEU A 122 -10.21 16.54 -17.16
N PHE A 123 -9.80 17.67 -16.57
CA PHE A 123 -10.36 18.20 -15.31
C PHE A 123 -11.87 18.45 -15.33
N PHE A 124 -12.47 18.68 -16.49
CA PHE A 124 -13.91 18.93 -16.62
C PHE A 124 -14.81 17.75 -16.16
N ASN A 125 -14.24 16.54 -16.04
CA ASN A 125 -14.99 15.39 -15.56
C ASN A 125 -14.66 15.09 -14.10
N ILE A 126 -15.69 14.98 -13.25
CA ILE A 126 -15.55 14.72 -11.80
C ILE A 126 -14.72 13.47 -11.48
N LYS A 127 -14.78 12.44 -12.33
CA LYS A 127 -13.97 11.22 -12.16
C LYS A 127 -12.47 11.53 -12.21
N PHE A 128 -12.05 12.42 -13.10
CA PHE A 128 -10.64 12.81 -13.23
C PHE A 128 -10.21 13.77 -12.12
N GLN A 129 -11.09 14.64 -11.63
CA GLN A 129 -10.81 15.49 -10.46
C GLN A 129 -10.48 14.61 -9.24
N VAL A 130 -11.28 13.56 -9.00
CA VAL A 130 -11.02 12.59 -7.92
C VAL A 130 -9.69 11.86 -8.11
N GLN A 131 -9.34 11.50 -9.34
CA GLN A 131 -8.07 10.86 -9.64
C GLN A 131 -6.87 11.79 -9.42
N ILE A 132 -6.98 13.05 -9.84
CA ILE A 132 -5.94 14.08 -9.57
C ILE A 132 -5.67 14.17 -8.07
N LEU A 133 -6.71 14.33 -7.26
CA LEU A 133 -6.60 14.42 -5.81
C LEU A 133 -5.99 13.15 -5.19
N ASN A 134 -6.39 11.99 -5.68
CA ASN A 134 -5.85 10.70 -5.23
C ASN A 134 -4.35 10.57 -5.53
N TYR A 135 -3.92 10.83 -6.77
CA TYR A 135 -2.52 10.73 -7.15
C TYR A 135 -1.66 11.81 -6.48
N PHE A 136 -2.15 13.05 -6.40
CA PHE A 136 -1.45 14.13 -5.72
C PHE A 136 -1.28 13.86 -4.22
N SER A 137 -2.31 13.33 -3.57
CA SER A 137 -2.25 12.92 -2.16
C SER A 137 -1.22 11.81 -1.92
N ARG A 138 -1.14 10.83 -2.82
CA ARG A 138 -0.12 9.76 -2.75
C ARG A 138 1.29 10.30 -2.98
N PHE A 139 1.46 11.18 -3.95
CA PHE A 139 2.73 11.86 -4.21
C PHE A 139 3.20 12.61 -2.96
N TYR A 140 2.35 13.47 -2.41
CA TYR A 140 2.68 14.25 -1.22
C TYR A 140 2.97 13.35 0.00
N GLY A 141 2.16 12.31 0.18
CA GLY A 141 2.41 11.31 1.23
C GLY A 141 3.79 10.65 1.13
N ARG A 142 4.25 10.31 -0.09
CA ARG A 142 5.58 9.73 -0.31
C ARG A 142 6.71 10.71 -0.04
N LEU A 143 6.54 11.99 -0.34
CA LEU A 143 7.52 13.04 0.01
C LEU A 143 7.67 13.20 1.52
N VAL A 144 6.57 13.12 2.25
CA VAL A 144 6.54 13.28 3.71
C VAL A 144 6.95 11.98 4.44
N GLY A 145 6.79 10.84 3.80
CA GLY A 145 7.08 9.52 4.37
C GLY A 145 8.44 9.39 5.06
N PRO A 146 9.56 9.82 4.46
CA PRO A 146 10.90 9.78 5.09
C PRO A 146 10.96 10.49 6.44
N PHE A 147 10.29 11.63 6.58
CA PHE A 147 10.31 12.41 7.82
C PHE A 147 9.44 11.79 8.92
N VAL A 148 8.30 11.21 8.55
CA VAL A 148 7.38 10.54 9.48
C VAL A 148 8.05 9.31 10.08
N PHE A 149 8.68 8.46 9.27
CA PHE A 149 9.30 7.23 9.74
C PHE A 149 10.65 7.46 10.42
N LYS A 150 11.42 8.48 10.05
CA LYS A 150 12.62 8.89 10.80
C LYS A 150 12.28 9.19 12.26
N LYS A 151 11.16 9.83 12.53
CA LYS A 151 10.69 10.11 13.89
C LYS A 151 10.30 8.83 14.64
N ILE A 152 9.71 7.83 13.95
CA ILE A 152 9.34 6.54 14.56
C ILE A 152 10.58 5.72 14.93
N ASP A 153 11.58 5.67 14.06
CA ASP A 153 12.83 4.93 14.30
C ASP A 153 13.63 5.54 15.47
N PHE A 154 13.55 6.86 15.68
CA PHE A 154 14.19 7.53 16.80
C PHE A 154 13.61 7.08 18.16
N PHE A 155 12.33 6.76 18.24
CA PHE A 155 11.67 6.27 19.46
C PHE A 155 11.75 4.74 19.63
N ARG A 156 12.36 4.01 18.69
CA ARG A 156 12.59 2.55 18.77
C ARG A 156 13.94 2.15 19.36
N LYS A 157 14.85 3.10 19.56
CA LYS A 157 16.13 2.90 20.26
C LYS A 157 15.94 3.13 21.75
#